data_79624b73addccd97af16cb4c589d70d8
#
_entry.id   79624b73addccd97af16cb4c589d70d8
#
_cell.length_a   1.000
_cell.length_b   1.000
_cell.length_c   1.000
_cell.angle_alpha   90.00
_cell.angle_beta   90.00
_cell.angle_gamma   90.00
#
_symmetry.space_group_name_H-M   'P 1'
#
loop_
_entity.id
_entity.type
_entity.pdbx_description
1 polymer ?
#
loop_
_entity_poly.entity_id
_entity_poly.type
_entity_poly.pdbx_seq_one_letter_code
_entity_poly.pdbx_strand_id
1 'polypeptide(L)' 'MKIIINGEEREFKDDATLQEILKELSLDGKVMAAALNMEIVKQTEWENCVLRDSDKLELLDFVGGG' A
#
# COMPACT_ATOMS: atom_id res chain seq x y z
N MET A 1 -13.38 2.45 1.88
CA MET A 1 -12.71 3.51 1.11
C MET A 1 -12.08 2.95 -0.15
N LYS A 2 -11.93 3.78 -1.14
CA LYS A 2 -11.35 3.39 -2.40
C LYS A 2 -9.88 3.79 -2.43
N ILE A 3 -9.01 2.85 -2.77
CA ILE A 3 -7.57 3.11 -2.91
C ILE A 3 -7.17 2.68 -4.31
N ILE A 4 -6.36 3.48 -4.96
CA ILE A 4 -5.89 3.16 -6.31
C ILE A 4 -4.48 2.60 -6.17
N ILE A 5 -4.33 1.29 -6.39
CA ILE A 5 -3.06 0.61 -6.20
C ILE A 5 -2.49 0.23 -7.56
N ASN A 6 -1.33 0.82 -7.88
CA ASN A 6 -0.68 0.58 -9.17
C ASN A 6 -1.67 0.74 -10.32
N GLY A 7 -2.53 1.77 -10.21
CA GLY A 7 -3.50 2.09 -11.24
C GLY A 7 -4.82 1.37 -11.17
N GLU A 8 -4.99 0.46 -10.22
CA GLU A 8 -6.23 -0.29 -10.09
C GLU A 8 -6.99 0.13 -8.84
N GLU A 9 -8.29 0.35 -8.98
CA GLU A 9 -9.14 0.70 -7.85
C GLU A 9 -9.48 -0.55 -7.04
N ARG A 10 -9.34 -0.43 -5.72
CA ARG A 10 -9.70 -1.50 -4.80
C ARG A 10 -10.34 -0.90 -3.57
N GLU A 11 -11.21 -1.69 -2.94
CA GLU A 11 -11.93 -1.25 -1.76
C GLU A 11 -11.30 -1.82 -0.49
N PHE A 12 -11.21 -0.98 0.52
CA PHE A 12 -10.70 -1.38 1.83
C PHE A 12 -11.54 -0.71 2.90
N LYS A 13 -11.43 -1.20 4.13
CA LYS A 13 -12.14 -0.59 5.23
C LYS A 13 -11.57 0.80 5.50
N ASP A 14 -12.39 1.67 6.06
CA ASP A 14 -11.93 3.01 6.42
C ASP A 14 -10.83 2.92 7.46
N ASP A 15 -9.90 3.86 7.37
CA ASP A 15 -8.78 3.96 8.32
C ASP A 15 -7.80 2.79 8.28
N ALA A 16 -7.82 2.00 7.22
CA ALA A 16 -6.83 0.94 7.08
C ALA A 16 -5.45 1.56 6.92
N THR A 17 -4.45 0.91 7.53
CA THR A 17 -3.08 1.34 7.38
C THR A 17 -2.48 0.68 6.15
N LEU A 18 -1.35 1.24 5.69
CA LEU A 18 -0.64 0.64 4.56
C LEU A 18 -0.29 -0.82 4.86
N GLN A 19 0.18 -1.09 6.07
CA GLN A 19 0.54 -2.46 6.44
C GLN A 19 -0.67 -3.39 6.38
N GLU A 20 -1.84 -2.92 6.84
CA GLU A 20 -3.04 -3.73 6.78
C GLU A 20 -3.46 -4.03 5.36
N ILE A 21 -3.31 -3.06 4.47
CA ILE A 21 -3.64 -3.26 3.07
C ILE A 21 -2.72 -4.30 2.44
N LEU A 22 -1.43 -4.25 2.76
CA LEU A 22 -0.49 -5.24 2.24
C LEU A 22 -0.83 -6.64 2.72
N LYS A 23 -1.24 -6.78 3.97
CA LYS A 23 -1.63 -8.09 4.49
C LYS A 23 -2.88 -8.60 3.79
N GLU A 24 -3.85 -7.72 3.57
CA GLU A 24 -5.09 -8.12 2.91
C GLU A 24 -4.83 -8.59 1.49
N LEU A 25 -3.84 -8.02 0.82
CA LEU A 25 -3.47 -8.40 -0.53
C LEU A 25 -2.47 -9.56 -0.56
N SER A 26 -2.09 -10.05 0.61
CA SER A 26 -1.09 -11.12 0.75
C SER A 26 0.27 -10.68 0.21
N LEU A 27 0.57 -9.41 0.36
CA LEU A 27 1.82 -8.84 -0.11
C LEU A 27 2.79 -8.49 1.00
N ASP A 28 2.42 -8.76 2.25
CA ASP A 28 3.33 -8.46 3.35
C ASP A 28 4.60 -9.29 3.19
N GLY A 29 5.74 -8.63 3.39
CA GLY A 29 7.02 -9.27 3.18
C GLY A 29 7.45 -9.37 1.73
N LYS A 30 6.63 -8.90 0.79
CA LYS A 30 6.93 -9.03 -0.64
C LYS A 30 7.11 -7.70 -1.34
N VAL A 31 6.91 -6.60 -0.64
CA VAL A 31 6.99 -5.28 -1.24
C VAL A 31 8.28 -4.60 -0.79
N MET A 32 9.05 -4.11 -1.76
CA MET A 32 10.31 -3.44 -1.49
C MET A 32 10.15 -1.98 -1.11
N ALA A 33 9.20 -1.32 -1.76
CA ALA A 33 9.00 0.10 -1.54
C ALA A 33 7.56 0.47 -1.81
N ALA A 34 7.11 1.52 -1.15
CA ALA A 34 5.75 2.02 -1.33
C ALA A 34 5.77 3.54 -1.41
N ALA A 35 4.95 4.08 -2.30
CA ALA A 35 4.78 5.52 -2.41
C ALA A 35 3.30 5.84 -2.30
N LEU A 36 2.98 6.77 -1.44
CA LEU A 36 1.61 7.22 -1.24
C LEU A 36 1.48 8.62 -1.80
N ASN A 37 0.63 8.77 -2.81
CA ASN A 37 0.45 10.05 -3.51
C ASN A 37 1.80 10.63 -3.91
N MET A 38 2.65 9.75 -4.47
CA MET A 38 3.96 10.11 -5.02
C MET A 38 5.03 10.41 -3.97
N GLU A 39 4.76 10.10 -2.72
CA GLU A 39 5.76 10.26 -1.67
C GLU A 39 6.12 8.91 -1.09
N ILE A 40 7.42 8.64 -1.02
CA ILE A 40 7.91 7.38 -0.47
C ILE A 40 7.56 7.29 1.01
N VAL A 41 7.04 6.13 1.41
CA VAL A 41 6.72 5.86 2.81
C VAL A 41 7.71 4.81 3.30
N LYS A 42 8.49 5.16 4.32
CA LYS A 42 9.47 4.24 4.87
C LYS A 42 8.76 3.01 5.45
N GLN A 43 9.40 1.86 5.27
CA GLN A 43 8.82 0.61 5.74
C GLN A 43 8.49 0.66 7.23
N THR A 44 9.31 1.34 8.02
CA THR A 44 9.08 1.46 9.45
C THR A 44 7.81 2.25 9.77
N GLU A 45 7.27 2.98 8.80
CA GLU A 45 6.07 3.79 9.01
C GLU A 45 4.80 3.13 8.48
N TRP A 46 4.92 1.98 7.82
CA TRP A 46 3.77 1.36 7.19
C TRP A 46 2.65 1.00 8.17
N GLU A 47 3.02 0.64 9.39
CA GLU A 47 2.03 0.28 10.40
C GLU A 47 1.24 1.49 10.89
N ASN A 48 1.80 2.67 10.74
CA ASN A 48 1.17 3.89 11.21
C ASN A 48 0.67 4.77 10.08
N CYS A 49 0.79 4.31 8.85
CA CYS A 49 0.39 5.10 7.69
C CYS A 49 -1.06 4.81 7.36
N VAL A 50 -1.96 5.64 7.88
CA VAL A 50 -3.39 5.50 7.63
C VAL A 50 -3.73 6.09 6.28
N LEU A 51 -4.42 5.32 5.44
CA LEU A 51 -4.80 5.79 4.13
C LEU A 51 -6.19 6.43 4.16
N ARG A 52 -6.48 7.22 3.12
CA ARG A 52 -7.75 7.90 2.99
C ARG A 52 -8.35 7.60 1.63
N ASP A 53 -9.64 7.82 1.53
CA ASP A 53 -10.36 7.57 0.28
C ASP A 53 -9.68 8.28 -0.88
N SER A 54 -9.57 7.58 -1.99
CA SER A 54 -8.99 8.07 -3.24
C SER A 54 -7.48 8.26 -3.21
N ASP A 55 -6.80 7.78 -2.18
CA ASP A 55 -5.35 7.80 -2.16
C ASP A 55 -4.79 6.92 -3.27
N LYS A 56 -3.65 7.33 -3.80
CA LYS A 56 -2.94 6.56 -4.83
C LYS A 56 -1.72 5.91 -4.18
N LEU A 57 -1.71 4.60 -4.22
CA LEU A 57 -0.63 3.82 -3.61
C LEU A 57 0.11 3.08 -4.70
N GLU A 58 1.43 3.27 -4.73
CA GLU A 58 2.28 2.55 -5.69
C GLU A 58 3.19 1.63 -4.94
N LEU A 59 3.17 0.38 -5.32
CA LEU A 59 3.94 -0.66 -4.64
C LEU A 59 4.95 -1.25 -5.60
N LEU A 60 6.18 -1.39 -5.11
CA LEU A 60 7.25 -2.01 -5.88
C LEU A 60 7.55 -3.35 -5.25
N ASP A 61 7.24 -4.43 -5.97
CA ASP A 61 7.43 -5.78 -5.49
C ASP A 61 8.87 -6.24 -5.67
N PHE A 62 9.21 -7.34 -5.02
CA PHE A 62 10.47 -8.02 -5.28
C PHE A 62 10.39 -8.64 -6.66
N VAL A 63 11.16 -8.12 -7.55
CA VAL A 63 11.07 -8.53 -8.95
C VAL A 63 11.58 -9.94 -9.16
N GLY A 64 12.68 -10.23 -8.58
CA GLY A 64 13.28 -11.55 -8.79
C GLY A 64 12.37 -12.64 -8.31
N GLY A 65 11.67 -12.37 -7.24
CA GLY A 65 10.74 -13.32 -6.72
C GLY A 65 9.50 -13.37 -7.56
N GLY A 66 9.50 -12.44 -8.37
CA GLY A 66 8.37 -12.24 -9.31
C GLY A 66 7.82 -13.13 -9.55
#